data_c93627d5bb8d6acf6fab6d1669927dad
#
_entry.id   c93627d5bb8d6acf6fab6d1669927dad
#
_cell.length_a   1.000
_cell.length_b   1.000
_cell.length_c   1.000
_cell.angle_alpha   90.00
_cell.angle_beta   90.00
_cell.angle_gamma   90.00
#
_symmetry.space_group_name_H-M   'P 1'
#
loop_
_entity.id
_entity.type
_entity.pdbx_description
1 polymer ?
#
loop_
_entity_poly.entity_id
_entity_poly.type
_entity_poly.pdbx_seq_one_letter_code
_entity_poly.pdbx_strand_id
1 'polypeptide(L)'
;MEIPKRIVLDTTALVNHLRAKGGPSTVTRLEGRVELATTIVNLFELFLGAFKHRDARTNLTAVKGLSSTLRILSFAEEASELAAKILSGLEKAGRAIEIRDLFVGATALQEGYAVATENKEHFERITGLTILSEQELLRRL
;
A
#
# COMPACT_ATOMS: atom_id res chain seq x y z
N MET A 1 12.35 -8.19 -16.68
CA MET A 1 12.58 -7.87 -15.26
C MET A 1 11.58 -8.59 -14.39
N GLU A 2 12.06 -9.12 -13.30
CA GLU A 2 11.20 -9.82 -12.35
C GLU A 2 10.39 -8.84 -11.53
N ILE A 3 9.24 -9.31 -11.05
CA ILE A 3 8.45 -8.56 -10.08
C ILE A 3 8.93 -8.92 -8.66
N PRO A 4 8.81 -8.01 -7.69
CA PRO A 4 9.13 -8.34 -6.30
C PRO A 4 8.27 -9.50 -5.81
N LYS A 5 8.81 -10.31 -4.92
CA LYS A 5 8.10 -11.48 -4.38
C LYS A 5 7.06 -11.11 -3.33
N ARG A 6 7.23 -9.95 -2.69
CA ARG A 6 6.36 -9.48 -1.60
C ARG A 6 5.99 -8.03 -1.88
N ILE A 7 4.71 -7.75 -1.99
CA ILE A 7 4.20 -6.43 -2.41
C ILE A 7 3.11 -5.95 -1.47
N VAL A 8 3.31 -4.73 -0.94
CA VAL A 8 2.26 -3.98 -0.26
C VAL A 8 1.49 -3.20 -1.32
N LEU A 9 0.19 -3.36 -1.32
CA LEU A 9 -0.70 -2.62 -2.21
C LEU A 9 -1.14 -1.34 -1.51
N ASP A 10 -0.87 -0.19 -2.13
CA ASP A 10 -1.34 1.09 -1.63
C ASP A 10 -2.84 1.24 -1.90
N THR A 11 -3.46 2.23 -1.27
CA THR A 11 -4.92 2.41 -1.29
C THR A 11 -5.50 2.49 -2.70
N THR A 12 -4.83 3.19 -3.62
CA THR A 12 -5.34 3.34 -4.99
C THR A 12 -5.48 1.99 -5.70
N ALA A 13 -4.49 1.11 -5.56
CA ALA A 13 -4.55 -0.22 -6.17
C ALA A 13 -5.72 -1.04 -5.62
N LEU A 14 -5.98 -0.92 -4.31
CA LEU A 14 -7.09 -1.62 -3.66
C LEU A 14 -8.44 -1.05 -4.09
N VAL A 15 -8.55 0.27 -4.20
CA VAL A 15 -9.77 0.91 -4.71
C VAL A 15 -10.03 0.48 -6.15
N ASN A 16 -9.01 0.45 -6.99
CA ASN A 16 -9.14 0.00 -8.36
C ASN A 16 -9.63 -1.46 -8.42
N HIS A 17 -9.12 -2.31 -7.54
CA HIS A 17 -9.57 -3.70 -7.45
C HIS A 17 -11.06 -3.79 -7.08
N LEU A 18 -11.48 -3.03 -6.07
CA LEU A 18 -12.88 -3.03 -5.63
C LEU A 18 -13.84 -2.50 -6.70
N ARG A 19 -13.37 -1.61 -7.57
CA ARG A 19 -14.15 -1.01 -8.65
C ARG A 19 -13.93 -1.67 -10.01
N ALA A 20 -13.13 -2.72 -10.07
CA ALA A 20 -12.74 -3.35 -11.35
C ALA A 20 -13.97 -3.79 -12.13
N LYS A 21 -14.03 -3.36 -13.39
CA LYS A 21 -15.10 -3.71 -14.34
C LYS A 21 -14.45 -4.11 -15.66
N GLY A 22 -14.94 -5.15 -16.28
CA GLY A 22 -14.50 -5.54 -17.62
C GLY A 22 -13.15 -6.27 -17.66
N GLY A 23 -12.67 -6.81 -16.56
CA GLY A 23 -11.45 -7.60 -16.56
C GLY A 23 -10.81 -7.71 -15.20
N PRO A 24 -9.79 -8.58 -15.05
CA PRO A 24 -9.11 -8.76 -13.77
C PRO A 24 -8.30 -7.52 -13.39
N SER A 25 -8.36 -7.15 -12.11
CA SER A 25 -7.57 -6.06 -11.55
C SER A 25 -6.10 -6.49 -11.44
N THR A 26 -5.22 -5.52 -11.15
CA THR A 26 -3.82 -5.82 -10.84
C THR A 26 -3.73 -6.80 -9.66
N VAL A 27 -4.55 -6.62 -8.63
CA VAL A 27 -4.59 -7.51 -7.47
C VAL A 27 -4.88 -8.95 -7.91
N THR A 28 -5.93 -9.14 -8.71
CA THR A 28 -6.30 -10.47 -9.21
C THR A 28 -5.18 -11.09 -10.04
N ARG A 29 -4.52 -10.30 -10.86
CA ARG A 29 -3.44 -10.79 -11.71
C ARG A 29 -2.18 -11.18 -10.93
N LEU A 30 -1.98 -10.58 -9.75
CA LEU A 30 -0.83 -10.90 -8.90
C LEU A 30 -1.10 -12.05 -7.94
N GLU A 31 -2.35 -12.37 -7.66
CA GLU A 31 -2.71 -13.47 -6.75
C GLU A 31 -2.05 -14.79 -7.18
N GLY A 32 -1.45 -15.48 -6.21
CA GLY A 32 -0.76 -16.74 -6.47
C GLY A 32 0.63 -16.59 -7.08
N ARG A 33 1.03 -15.39 -7.47
CA ARG A 33 2.34 -15.12 -8.07
C ARG A 33 3.29 -14.45 -7.11
N VAL A 34 2.75 -13.64 -6.19
CA VAL A 34 3.52 -12.91 -5.18
C VAL A 34 2.76 -12.94 -3.86
N GLU A 35 3.46 -12.66 -2.77
CA GLU A 35 2.81 -12.48 -1.47
C GLU A 35 2.25 -11.07 -1.42
N LEU A 36 0.93 -10.94 -1.41
CA LEU A 36 0.23 -9.66 -1.36
C LEU A 36 -0.14 -9.29 0.06
N ALA A 37 0.09 -8.03 0.38
CA ALA A 37 -0.28 -7.46 1.66
C ALA A 37 -0.74 -6.02 1.47
N THR A 38 -1.35 -5.48 2.50
CA THR A 38 -1.49 -4.03 2.63
C THR A 38 -1.21 -3.67 4.08
N THR A 39 -1.21 -2.39 4.42
CA THR A 39 -0.95 -2.00 5.80
C THR A 39 -2.24 -1.64 6.50
N ILE A 40 -2.18 -1.61 7.84
CA ILE A 40 -3.32 -1.17 8.66
C ILE A 40 -3.71 0.28 8.34
N VAL A 41 -2.76 1.11 7.91
CA VAL A 41 -3.01 2.49 7.51
C VAL A 41 -3.85 2.54 6.23
N ASN A 42 -3.51 1.72 5.24
CA ASN A 42 -4.30 1.61 4.00
C ASN A 42 -5.70 1.09 4.29
N LEU A 43 -5.80 0.10 5.20
CA LEU A 43 -7.10 -0.43 5.59
C LEU A 43 -7.96 0.65 6.24
N PHE A 44 -7.37 1.46 7.12
CA PHE A 44 -8.06 2.62 7.70
C PHE A 44 -8.61 3.54 6.60
N GLU A 45 -7.80 3.85 5.58
CA GLU A 45 -8.24 4.72 4.49
C GLU A 45 -9.40 4.13 3.71
N LEU A 46 -9.38 2.82 3.48
CA LEU A 46 -10.48 2.13 2.81
C LEU A 46 -11.76 2.18 3.64
N PHE A 47 -11.67 1.95 4.94
CA PHE A 47 -12.83 2.06 5.82
C PHE A 47 -13.36 3.49 5.86
N LEU A 48 -12.47 4.47 5.93
CA LEU A 48 -12.87 5.88 5.93
C LEU A 48 -13.63 6.22 4.65
N GLY A 49 -13.12 5.80 3.50
CA GLY A 49 -13.80 5.98 2.21
C GLY A 49 -15.16 5.30 2.17
N ALA A 50 -15.25 4.10 2.73
CA ALA A 50 -16.52 3.36 2.78
C ALA A 50 -17.56 4.09 3.63
N PHE A 51 -17.17 4.60 4.81
CA PHE A 51 -18.09 5.36 5.68
C PHE A 51 -18.57 6.64 5.04
N LYS A 52 -17.75 7.27 4.20
CA LYS A 52 -18.11 8.51 3.51
C LYS A 52 -18.95 8.27 2.25
N HIS A 53 -19.04 7.02 1.80
CA HIS A 53 -19.79 6.69 0.59
C HIS A 53 -21.27 6.70 0.88
N ARG A 54 -22.07 7.08 -0.13
CA ARG A 54 -23.54 7.10 -0.03
C ARG A 54 -24.11 5.74 0.36
N ASP A 55 -23.52 4.65 -0.15
CA ASP A 55 -23.88 3.27 0.20
C ASP A 55 -22.81 2.67 1.10
N ALA A 56 -22.72 3.18 2.33
CA ALA A 56 -21.68 2.79 3.28
C ALA A 56 -21.72 1.28 3.59
N ARG A 57 -22.90 0.71 3.79
CA ARG A 57 -23.05 -0.71 4.15
C ARG A 57 -22.41 -1.63 3.12
N THR A 58 -22.74 -1.43 1.84
CA THR A 58 -22.20 -2.24 0.76
C THR A 58 -20.68 -2.08 0.65
N ASN A 59 -20.19 -0.84 0.77
CA ASN A 59 -18.76 -0.57 0.69
C ASN A 59 -18.00 -1.14 1.88
N LEU A 60 -18.55 -1.07 3.09
CA LEU A 60 -17.94 -1.69 4.26
C LEU A 60 -17.81 -3.20 4.09
N THR A 61 -18.86 -3.85 3.58
CA THR A 61 -18.85 -5.28 3.32
C THR A 61 -17.75 -5.64 2.32
N ALA A 62 -17.61 -4.85 1.25
CA ALA A 62 -16.57 -5.06 0.25
C ALA A 62 -15.17 -4.92 0.84
N VAL A 63 -14.94 -3.90 1.68
CA VAL A 63 -13.65 -3.70 2.34
C VAL A 63 -13.32 -4.86 3.26
N LYS A 64 -14.29 -5.31 4.06
CA LYS A 64 -14.10 -6.46 4.95
C LYS A 64 -13.79 -7.75 4.18
N GLY A 65 -14.46 -7.94 3.05
CA GLY A 65 -14.20 -9.07 2.17
C GLY A 65 -12.77 -9.05 1.64
N LEU A 66 -12.33 -7.89 1.19
CA LEU A 66 -10.96 -7.73 0.69
C LEU A 66 -9.94 -7.96 1.79
N SER A 67 -10.14 -7.39 2.99
CA SER A 67 -9.20 -7.52 4.09
C SER A 67 -9.03 -8.97 4.56
N SER A 68 -10.03 -9.81 4.35
CA SER A 68 -9.93 -11.22 4.71
C SER A 68 -9.07 -12.04 3.74
N THR A 69 -8.75 -11.49 2.57
CA THR A 69 -7.95 -12.19 1.55
C THR A 69 -6.51 -11.69 1.47
N LEU A 70 -6.18 -10.61 2.18
CA LEU A 70 -4.85 -10.02 2.18
C LEU A 70 -4.22 -10.14 3.55
N ARG A 71 -2.89 -10.23 3.54
CA ARG A 71 -2.14 -10.07 4.79
C ARG A 71 -2.17 -8.58 5.15
N ILE A 72 -2.52 -8.28 6.40
CA ILE A 72 -2.55 -6.91 6.90
C ILE A 72 -1.35 -6.68 7.80
N LEU A 73 -0.45 -5.79 7.39
CA LEU A 73 0.74 -5.46 8.16
C LEU A 73 0.42 -4.36 9.16
N SER A 74 0.75 -4.61 10.42
CA SER A 74 0.52 -3.62 11.48
C SER A 74 1.66 -2.61 11.54
N PHE A 75 1.35 -1.42 12.05
CA PHE A 75 2.36 -0.40 12.33
C PHE A 75 2.82 -0.60 13.77
N ALA A 76 3.81 -1.50 13.94
CA ALA A 76 4.28 -1.91 15.25
C ALA A 76 5.47 -1.07 15.72
N GLU A 77 6.07 -1.44 16.84
CA GLU A 77 7.14 -0.67 17.47
C GLU A 77 8.33 -0.45 16.52
N GLU A 78 8.80 -1.49 15.85
CA GLU A 78 9.96 -1.41 14.95
C GLU A 78 9.69 -0.48 13.77
N ALA A 79 8.50 -0.54 13.19
CA ALA A 79 8.11 0.36 12.10
C ALA A 79 7.99 1.79 12.60
N SER A 80 7.54 1.99 13.84
CA SER A 80 7.43 3.31 14.46
C SER A 80 8.81 3.94 14.63
N GLU A 81 9.78 3.18 15.13
CA GLU A 81 11.15 3.66 15.28
C GLU A 81 11.77 4.00 13.93
N LEU A 82 11.59 3.12 12.94
CA LEU A 82 12.09 3.35 11.60
C LEU A 82 11.46 4.59 10.97
N ALA A 83 10.14 4.77 11.10
CA ALA A 83 9.44 5.93 10.58
C ALA A 83 9.98 7.23 11.19
N ALA A 84 10.20 7.24 12.50
CA ALA A 84 10.75 8.40 13.21
C ALA A 84 12.16 8.72 12.70
N LYS A 85 12.99 7.72 12.48
CA LYS A 85 14.34 7.89 11.94
C LYS A 85 14.29 8.48 10.52
N ILE A 86 13.42 7.96 9.66
CA ILE A 86 13.26 8.45 8.29
C ILE A 86 12.81 9.90 8.31
N LEU A 87 11.77 10.22 9.08
CA LEU A 87 11.23 11.58 9.15
C LEU A 87 12.26 12.57 9.68
N SER A 88 12.99 12.21 10.72
CA SER A 88 14.05 13.03 11.27
C SER A 88 15.09 13.39 10.20
N GLY A 89 15.50 12.40 9.41
CA GLY A 89 16.45 12.63 8.31
C GLY A 89 15.90 13.53 7.22
N LEU A 90 14.65 13.34 6.85
CA LEU A 90 13.98 14.15 5.83
C LEU A 90 13.86 15.61 6.29
N GLU A 91 13.45 15.82 7.53
CA GLU A 91 13.33 17.17 8.10
C GLU A 91 14.66 17.90 8.11
N LYS A 92 15.75 17.22 8.46
CA LYS A 92 17.10 17.79 8.41
C LYS A 92 17.52 18.16 6.99
N ALA A 93 17.03 17.42 5.99
CA ALA A 93 17.31 17.69 4.58
C ALA A 93 16.35 18.71 3.96
N GLY A 94 15.40 19.25 4.73
CA GLY A 94 14.40 20.19 4.24
C GLY A 94 13.36 19.54 3.34
N ARG A 95 13.17 18.22 3.47
CA ARG A 95 12.22 17.46 2.65
C ARG A 95 11.01 17.05 3.49
N ALA A 96 9.84 17.03 2.88
CA ALA A 96 8.60 16.65 3.55
C ALA A 96 8.08 15.32 3.02
N ILE A 97 7.32 14.62 3.85
CA ILE A 97 6.57 13.45 3.45
C ILE A 97 5.26 13.45 4.25
N GLU A 98 4.16 13.07 3.61
CA GLU A 98 2.90 12.94 4.30
C GLU A 98 2.99 11.79 5.30
N ILE A 99 2.42 11.99 6.50
CA ILE A 99 2.57 11.04 7.61
C ILE A 99 2.03 9.65 7.26
N ARG A 100 0.91 9.57 6.51
CA ARG A 100 0.33 8.29 6.11
C ARG A 100 1.26 7.52 5.17
N ASP A 101 1.85 8.21 4.20
CA ASP A 101 2.80 7.60 3.27
C ASP A 101 4.06 7.14 4.01
N LEU A 102 4.51 7.93 4.98
CA LEU A 102 5.64 7.55 5.83
C LEU A 102 5.36 6.25 6.59
N PHE A 103 4.18 6.15 7.19
CA PHE A 103 3.83 4.95 7.96
C PHE A 103 3.69 3.72 7.07
N VAL A 104 3.07 3.88 5.90
CA VAL A 104 2.96 2.79 4.92
C VAL A 104 4.34 2.34 4.45
N GLY A 105 5.18 3.29 4.04
CA GLY A 105 6.51 2.98 3.54
C GLY A 105 7.42 2.37 4.59
N ALA A 106 7.40 2.89 5.82
CA ALA A 106 8.20 2.35 6.91
C ALA A 106 7.77 0.93 7.26
N THR A 107 6.46 0.67 7.27
CA THR A 107 5.93 -0.67 7.51
C THR A 107 6.41 -1.64 6.44
N ALA A 108 6.28 -1.26 5.17
CA ALA A 108 6.70 -2.09 4.05
C ALA A 108 8.20 -2.37 4.11
N LEU A 109 9.01 -1.35 4.34
CA LEU A 109 10.46 -1.49 4.42
C LEU A 109 10.85 -2.41 5.57
N GLN A 110 10.25 -2.22 6.75
CA GLN A 110 10.53 -3.03 7.94
C GLN A 110 10.23 -4.51 7.70
N GLU A 111 9.15 -4.79 6.98
CA GLU A 111 8.69 -6.16 6.73
C GLU A 111 9.28 -6.78 5.46
N GLY A 112 10.07 -6.01 4.70
CA GLY A 112 10.72 -6.52 3.49
C GLY A 112 9.81 -6.60 2.27
N TYR A 113 8.87 -5.68 2.14
CA TYR A 113 7.95 -5.60 1.00
C TYR A 113 8.29 -4.42 0.11
N ALA A 114 8.06 -4.59 -1.20
CA ALA A 114 7.98 -3.47 -2.12
C ALA A 114 6.60 -2.81 -1.97
N VAL A 115 6.44 -1.60 -2.47
CA VAL A 115 5.15 -0.89 -2.46
C VAL A 115 4.68 -0.67 -3.89
N ALA A 116 3.45 -1.06 -4.18
CA ALA A 116 2.77 -0.74 -5.42
C ALA A 116 1.91 0.50 -5.17
N THR A 117 2.24 1.61 -5.80
CA THR A 117 1.60 2.91 -5.55
C THR A 117 1.62 3.79 -6.79
N GLU A 118 0.63 4.68 -6.88
CA GLU A 118 0.62 5.76 -7.87
C GLU A 118 1.32 7.02 -7.33
N ASN A 119 1.66 7.07 -6.05
CA ASN A 119 2.36 8.17 -5.41
C ASN A 119 3.86 7.91 -5.27
N LYS A 120 4.50 7.46 -6.35
CA LYS A 120 5.92 7.10 -6.33
C LYS A 120 6.80 8.21 -5.77
N GLU A 121 6.51 9.45 -6.14
CA GLU A 121 7.27 10.62 -5.72
C GLU A 121 7.39 10.73 -4.20
N HIS A 122 6.32 10.44 -3.48
CA HIS A 122 6.32 10.49 -2.02
C HIS A 122 7.16 9.36 -1.43
N PHE A 123 6.98 8.14 -1.94
CA PHE A 123 7.67 6.97 -1.41
C PHE A 123 9.15 6.93 -1.78
N GLU A 124 9.54 7.58 -2.87
CA GLU A 124 10.95 7.67 -3.29
C GLU A 124 11.83 8.39 -2.27
N ARG A 125 11.23 9.16 -1.38
CA ARG A 125 11.94 9.82 -0.28
C ARG A 125 12.40 8.85 0.80
N ILE A 126 11.91 7.61 0.76
CA ILE A 126 12.29 6.57 1.72
C ILE A 126 13.39 5.72 1.11
N THR A 127 14.62 5.89 1.62
CA THR A 127 15.78 5.16 1.13
C THR A 127 15.64 3.66 1.37
N GLY A 128 15.94 2.87 0.34
CA GLY A 128 15.94 1.41 0.44
C GLY A 128 14.60 0.75 0.13
N LEU A 129 13.55 1.53 -0.08
CA LEU A 129 12.23 1.00 -0.41
C LEU A 129 12.10 0.81 -1.92
N THR A 130 11.69 -0.39 -2.33
CA THR A 130 11.39 -0.67 -3.74
C THR A 130 9.97 -0.25 -4.03
N ILE A 131 9.78 0.55 -5.08
CA ILE A 131 8.51 1.17 -5.41
C ILE A 131 8.19 0.88 -6.87
N LEU A 132 6.94 0.50 -7.14
CA LEU A 132 6.46 0.22 -8.49
C LEU A 132 5.04 0.77 -8.64
N SER A 133 4.74 1.30 -9.83
CA SER A 133 3.36 1.63 -10.16
C SER A 133 2.64 0.36 -10.61
N GLU A 134 1.30 0.39 -10.61
CA GLU A 134 0.52 -0.72 -11.16
C GLU A 134 0.90 -0.99 -12.62
N GLN A 135 1.10 0.07 -13.39
CA GLN A 135 1.46 -0.05 -14.81
C GLN A 135 2.80 -0.77 -14.98
N GLU A 136 3.79 -0.45 -14.16
CA GLU A 136 5.08 -1.14 -14.19
C GLU A 136 4.94 -2.62 -13.85
N LEU A 137 4.11 -2.96 -12.87
CA LEU A 137 3.84 -4.35 -12.53
C LEU A 137 3.16 -5.08 -13.67
N LEU A 138 2.14 -4.48 -14.28
CA LEU A 138 1.43 -5.10 -15.40
C LEU A 138 2.34 -5.37 -16.59
N ARG A 139 3.29 -4.49 -16.86
CA ARG A 139 4.25 -4.71 -17.96
C ARG A 139 5.20 -5.87 -17.70
N ARG A 140 5.43 -6.23 -16.43
CA ARG A 140 6.32 -7.32 -16.05
C ARG A 140 5.60 -8.66 -15.88
N LEU A 141 4.28 -8.65 -15.96
CA LEU A 141 3.47 -9.84 -15.91
C LEU A 141 3.34 -10.45 -17.31
#